data_477e5177f9983c510ebbb4f03940330b
#
_entry.id   477e5177f9983c510ebbb4f03940330b
#
_cell.length_a   1.000
_cell.length_b   1.000
_cell.length_c   1.000
_cell.angle_alpha   90.00
_cell.angle_beta   90.00
_cell.angle_gamma   90.00
#
_symmetry.space_group_name_H-M   'P 1'
#
loop_
_entity.id
_entity.type
_entity.pdbx_description
1 polymer ?
#
loop_
_entity_poly.entity_id
_entity_poly.type
_entity_poly.pdbx_seq_one_letter_code
_entity_poly.pdbx_strand_id
1 'polypeptide(L)'
;MSLDSQINTFARTKIYTGFKKACHSRYRFDSSDEARLAYLLDRDEAVEDWLRPAPNQFEGLYWRDEDGNTNHRYEPDFVVELGNEIVMIEVKPEGEIGDFDVQSKKRASEKYCEIVSSNMGKFGIVKPWRYVIVPTSKITISSTISGILR
;
A
#
# COMPACT_ATOMS: atom_id res chain seq x y z
N MET A 1 -7.12 3.68 23.65
CA MET A 1 -7.95 4.45 22.72
C MET A 1 -8.38 3.53 21.59
N SER A 2 -9.67 3.50 21.26
CA SER A 2 -10.16 2.64 20.19
C SER A 2 -9.70 3.12 18.82
N LEU A 3 -9.68 2.21 17.83
CA LEU A 3 -9.38 2.55 16.44
C LEU A 3 -10.25 3.71 15.94
N ASP A 4 -11.55 3.65 16.20
CA ASP A 4 -12.49 4.68 15.76
C ASP A 4 -12.17 6.05 16.34
N SER A 5 -11.83 6.11 17.63
CA SER A 5 -11.52 7.39 18.25
C SER A 5 -10.22 7.99 17.71
N GLN A 6 -9.25 7.17 17.33
CA GLN A 6 -8.01 7.65 16.72
C GLN A 6 -8.25 8.18 15.30
N ILE A 7 -9.10 7.51 14.52
CA ILE A 7 -9.40 7.91 13.14
C ILE A 7 -10.31 9.13 13.08
N ASN A 8 -11.28 9.23 13.99
CA ASN A 8 -12.19 10.39 14.05
C ASN A 8 -11.45 11.70 14.36
N THR A 9 -10.27 11.63 14.94
CA THR A 9 -9.41 12.78 15.21
C THR A 9 -8.20 12.82 14.29
N PHE A 10 -8.33 12.28 13.08
CA PHE A 10 -7.22 12.19 12.13
C PHE A 10 -6.63 13.55 11.79
N ALA A 11 -5.28 13.60 11.71
CA ALA A 11 -4.54 14.73 11.17
C ALA A 11 -3.25 14.21 10.51
N ARG A 12 -2.87 14.79 9.38
CA ARG A 12 -1.65 14.39 8.63
C ARG A 12 -0.38 14.55 9.45
N THR A 13 -0.36 15.49 10.38
CA THR A 13 0.79 15.77 11.27
C THR A 13 0.83 14.83 12.48
N LYS A 14 -0.25 14.09 12.73
CA LYS A 14 -0.35 13.20 13.88
C LYS A 14 0.51 11.95 13.67
N ILE A 15 1.18 11.51 14.72
CA ILE A 15 1.93 10.25 14.74
C ILE A 15 1.03 9.16 15.32
N TYR A 16 0.87 8.09 14.57
CA TYR A 16 0.10 6.91 14.98
C TYR A 16 1.07 5.82 15.43
N THR A 17 0.76 5.18 16.55
CA THR A 17 1.66 4.21 17.22
C THR A 17 0.90 2.94 17.59
N GLY A 18 1.64 1.98 18.13
CA GLY A 18 1.07 0.73 18.65
C GLY A 18 0.97 -0.39 17.63
N PHE A 19 1.61 -0.24 16.49
CA PHE A 19 1.63 -1.28 15.46
C PHE A 19 2.56 -2.43 15.86
N LYS A 20 2.08 -3.65 15.72
CA LYS A 20 2.80 -4.87 16.12
C LYS A 20 3.42 -5.62 14.93
N LYS A 21 2.81 -5.51 13.76
CA LYS A 21 3.24 -6.22 12.54
C LYS A 21 3.95 -5.33 11.54
N ALA A 22 4.05 -4.04 11.80
CA ALA A 22 4.74 -3.10 10.92
C ALA A 22 6.24 -3.12 11.15
N CYS A 23 6.99 -2.81 10.07
CA CYS A 23 8.44 -2.66 10.16
C CYS A 23 8.86 -1.51 11.09
N HIS A 24 8.00 -0.49 11.24
CA HIS A 24 8.19 0.61 12.16
C HIS A 24 7.02 0.70 13.13
N SER A 25 7.27 1.14 14.35
CA SER A 25 6.22 1.29 15.37
C SER A 25 5.43 2.59 15.24
N ARG A 26 5.88 3.54 14.44
CA ARG A 26 5.30 4.88 14.29
C ARG A 26 5.17 5.25 12.83
N TYR A 27 4.01 5.81 12.47
CA TYR A 27 3.78 6.31 11.12
C TYR A 27 2.94 7.57 11.11
N ARG A 28 3.12 8.37 10.06
CA ARG A 28 2.18 9.39 9.64
C ARG A 28 1.47 8.90 8.38
N PHE A 29 0.23 9.34 8.20
CA PHE A 29 -0.57 8.96 7.03
C PHE A 29 -1.09 10.21 6.32
N ASP A 30 -1.34 10.10 5.03
CA ASP A 30 -1.83 11.22 4.22
C ASP A 30 -3.35 11.35 4.27
N SER A 31 -4.06 10.31 4.70
CA SER A 31 -5.51 10.32 4.81
C SER A 31 -5.98 9.43 5.95
N SER A 32 -7.22 9.67 6.40
CA SER A 32 -7.87 8.81 7.40
C SER A 32 -8.10 7.38 6.88
N ASP A 33 -8.33 7.23 5.58
CA ASP A 33 -8.51 5.91 4.95
C ASP A 33 -7.22 5.10 5.01
N GLU A 34 -6.07 5.73 4.77
CA GLU A 34 -4.77 5.06 4.92
C GLU A 34 -4.52 4.65 6.37
N ALA A 35 -4.81 5.53 7.34
CA ALA A 35 -4.67 5.21 8.75
C ALA A 35 -5.58 4.04 9.15
N ARG A 36 -6.82 4.02 8.66
CA ARG A 36 -7.75 2.92 8.92
C ARG A 36 -7.24 1.60 8.34
N LEU A 37 -6.74 1.64 7.10
CA LEU A 37 -6.15 0.45 6.47
C LEU A 37 -4.96 -0.08 7.27
N ALA A 38 -4.10 0.80 7.76
CA ALA A 38 -2.95 0.39 8.59
C ALA A 38 -3.38 -0.40 9.82
N TYR A 39 -4.42 0.04 10.52
CA TYR A 39 -4.95 -0.69 11.69
C TYR A 39 -5.62 -2.00 11.29
N LEU A 40 -6.29 -2.06 10.14
CA LEU A 40 -6.85 -3.31 9.61
C LEU A 40 -5.74 -4.30 9.28
N LEU A 41 -4.67 -3.85 8.63
CA LEU A 41 -3.50 -4.69 8.34
C LEU A 41 -2.86 -5.24 9.61
N ASP A 42 -2.74 -4.39 10.62
CA ASP A 42 -2.05 -4.76 11.87
C ASP A 42 -2.82 -5.79 12.71
N ARG A 43 -4.13 -5.87 12.56
CA ARG A 43 -4.97 -6.80 13.33
C ARG A 43 -5.43 -8.04 12.57
N ASP A 44 -5.35 -8.04 11.23
CA ASP A 44 -5.85 -9.15 10.42
C ASP A 44 -4.88 -10.34 10.49
N GLU A 45 -5.41 -11.51 10.83
CA GLU A 45 -4.59 -12.72 10.99
C GLU A 45 -3.95 -13.19 9.69
N ALA A 46 -4.51 -12.82 8.54
CA ALA A 46 -3.95 -13.17 7.23
C ALA A 46 -2.66 -12.38 6.93
N VAL A 47 -2.42 -11.28 7.62
CA VAL A 47 -1.24 -10.42 7.43
C VAL A 47 -0.12 -10.88 8.35
N GLU A 48 1.03 -11.22 7.78
CA GLU A 48 2.24 -11.54 8.54
C GLU A 48 2.96 -10.26 8.98
N ASP A 49 3.29 -9.43 8.00
CA ASP A 49 3.98 -8.15 8.21
C ASP A 49 3.47 -7.12 7.20
N TRP A 50 3.63 -5.85 7.51
CA TRP A 50 3.35 -4.77 6.58
C TRP A 50 4.32 -3.60 6.76
N LEU A 51 4.43 -2.79 5.71
CA LEU A 51 5.32 -1.63 5.65
C LEU A 51 4.60 -0.49 4.93
N ARG A 52 4.72 0.72 5.45
CA ARG A 52 4.47 1.94 4.68
C ARG A 52 5.83 2.44 4.19
N PRO A 53 6.14 2.36 2.89
CA PRO A 53 7.45 2.76 2.40
C PRO A 53 7.77 4.23 2.67
N ALA A 54 8.99 4.49 3.10
CA ALA A 54 9.51 5.84 3.20
C ALA A 54 9.95 6.35 1.83
N PRO A 55 10.07 7.67 1.63
CA PRO A 55 10.63 8.21 0.40
C PRO A 55 11.96 7.54 0.05
N ASN A 56 12.13 7.20 -1.24
CA ASN A 56 13.33 6.57 -1.79
C ASN A 56 13.59 5.12 -1.34
N GLN A 57 12.61 4.45 -0.77
CA GLN A 57 12.74 3.04 -0.38
C GLN A 57 12.59 2.06 -1.56
N PHE A 58 11.90 2.45 -2.62
CA PHE A 58 11.71 1.66 -3.83
C PHE A 58 12.54 2.22 -4.98
N GLU A 59 13.74 1.68 -5.15
CA GLU A 59 14.59 2.04 -6.29
C GLU A 59 14.11 1.34 -7.56
N GLY A 60 14.12 2.08 -8.66
CA GLY A 60 13.77 1.54 -9.97
C GLY A 60 12.28 1.49 -10.29
N LEU A 61 11.41 1.94 -9.39
CA LEU A 61 9.99 2.04 -9.68
C LEU A 61 9.64 3.47 -10.10
N TYR A 62 9.37 3.66 -11.40
CA TYR A 62 9.09 4.96 -12.00
C TYR A 62 7.83 4.91 -12.84
N TRP A 63 7.11 6.04 -12.90
CA TRP A 63 5.97 6.23 -13.78
C TRP A 63 6.15 7.53 -14.56
N ARG A 64 5.49 7.64 -15.70
CA ARG A 64 5.53 8.83 -16.54
C ARG A 64 4.22 9.59 -16.44
N ASP A 65 4.34 10.93 -16.38
CA ASP A 65 3.17 11.81 -16.40
C ASP A 65 2.52 11.84 -17.78
N GLU A 66 1.43 12.58 -17.91
CA GLU A 66 0.65 12.67 -19.15
C GLU A 66 1.47 13.22 -20.32
N ASP A 67 2.40 14.11 -20.04
CA ASP A 67 3.27 14.69 -21.06
C ASP A 67 4.34 13.69 -21.56
N GLY A 68 4.60 12.63 -20.80
CA GLY A 68 5.60 11.63 -21.14
C GLY A 68 7.04 12.11 -21.02
N ASN A 69 7.27 13.33 -20.55
CA ASN A 69 8.57 13.96 -20.53
C ASN A 69 9.34 13.76 -19.21
N THR A 70 8.64 13.46 -18.13
CA THR A 70 9.24 13.34 -16.80
C THR A 70 8.96 11.97 -16.22
N ASN A 71 10.02 11.30 -15.75
CA ASN A 71 9.90 10.10 -14.94
C ASN A 71 9.75 10.50 -13.47
N HIS A 72 8.72 10.00 -12.82
CA HIS A 72 8.48 10.22 -11.40
C HIS A 72 8.81 8.96 -10.63
N ARG A 73 9.52 9.10 -9.53
CA ARG A 73 9.71 7.99 -8.58
C ARG A 73 8.41 7.72 -7.86
N TYR A 74 8.15 6.45 -7.61
CA TYR A 74 6.90 6.02 -6.98
C TYR A 74 7.17 5.10 -5.80
N GLU A 75 6.51 5.39 -4.71
CA GLU A 75 6.40 4.49 -3.57
C GLU A 75 4.93 4.13 -3.38
N PRO A 76 4.58 2.83 -3.26
CA PRO A 76 3.21 2.45 -2.92
C PRO A 76 2.84 2.91 -1.51
N ASP A 77 1.55 3.02 -1.23
CA ASP A 77 1.11 3.40 0.12
C ASP A 77 1.45 2.34 1.15
N PHE A 78 1.33 1.06 0.79
CA PHE A 78 1.67 -0.07 1.65
C PHE A 78 2.29 -1.22 0.87
N VAL A 79 3.12 -1.99 1.55
CA VAL A 79 3.58 -3.30 1.10
C VAL A 79 3.22 -4.30 2.19
N VAL A 80 2.53 -5.36 1.84
CA VAL A 80 1.92 -6.31 2.79
C VAL A 80 2.38 -7.71 2.49
N GLU A 81 2.90 -8.40 3.50
CA GLU A 81 3.25 -9.82 3.39
C GLU A 81 2.08 -10.68 3.87
N LEU A 82 1.58 -11.51 2.98
CA LEU A 82 0.60 -12.55 3.27
C LEU A 82 1.30 -13.92 3.27
N GLY A 83 0.58 -14.96 3.62
CA GLY A 83 1.16 -16.31 3.68
C GLY A 83 1.80 -16.77 2.37
N ASN A 84 1.23 -16.41 1.22
CA ASN A 84 1.62 -16.91 -0.10
C ASN A 84 2.00 -15.83 -1.11
N GLU A 85 1.91 -14.55 -0.76
CA GLU A 85 2.23 -13.46 -1.68
C GLU A 85 2.60 -12.19 -0.93
N ILE A 86 3.22 -11.25 -1.65
CA ILE A 86 3.44 -9.89 -1.19
C ILE A 86 2.60 -8.96 -2.06
N VAL A 87 1.86 -8.04 -1.45
CA VAL A 87 0.96 -7.14 -2.16
C VAL A 87 1.39 -5.70 -1.95
N MET A 88 1.61 -4.99 -3.07
CA MET A 88 1.78 -3.54 -3.07
C MET A 88 0.40 -2.89 -3.18
N ILE A 89 0.09 -1.98 -2.29
CA ILE A 89 -1.24 -1.35 -2.20
C ILE A 89 -1.15 0.14 -2.43
N GLU A 90 -2.03 0.66 -3.29
CA GLU A 90 -2.33 2.08 -3.44
C GLU A 90 -3.77 2.31 -3.03
N VAL A 91 -4.02 3.30 -2.18
CA VAL A 91 -5.36 3.69 -1.74
C VAL A 91 -5.82 4.89 -2.55
N LYS A 92 -6.98 4.80 -3.21
CA LYS A 92 -7.54 5.91 -3.99
C LYS A 92 -9.05 5.96 -3.88
N PRO A 93 -9.65 7.17 -3.84
CA PRO A 93 -11.10 7.32 -4.03
C PRO A 93 -11.52 6.78 -5.39
N GLU A 94 -12.72 6.21 -5.48
CA GLU A 94 -13.24 5.62 -6.72
C GLU A 94 -13.19 6.57 -7.92
N GLY A 95 -13.52 7.84 -7.69
CA GLY A 95 -13.56 8.85 -8.75
C GLY A 95 -12.17 9.17 -9.34
N GLU A 96 -11.10 8.83 -8.66
CA GLU A 96 -9.73 9.11 -9.10
C GLU A 96 -9.04 7.90 -9.73
N ILE A 97 -9.60 6.70 -9.62
CA ILE A 97 -8.95 5.47 -10.12
C ILE A 97 -8.71 5.52 -11.63
N GLY A 98 -9.62 6.13 -12.38
CA GLY A 98 -9.49 6.27 -13.83
C GLY A 98 -8.53 7.37 -14.30
N ASP A 99 -8.00 8.18 -13.40
CA ASP A 99 -7.10 9.28 -13.76
C ASP A 99 -5.84 8.76 -14.45
N PHE A 100 -5.30 9.56 -15.38
CA PHE A 100 -4.14 9.17 -16.16
C PHE A 100 -2.95 8.78 -15.29
N ASP A 101 -2.62 9.61 -14.31
CA ASP A 101 -1.46 9.37 -13.44
C ASP A 101 -1.64 8.09 -12.60
N VAL A 102 -2.85 7.83 -12.10
CA VAL A 102 -3.16 6.62 -11.34
C VAL A 102 -3.00 5.38 -12.22
N GLN A 103 -3.49 5.43 -13.47
CA GLN A 103 -3.36 4.31 -14.40
C GLN A 103 -1.92 4.12 -14.87
N SER A 104 -1.14 5.19 -14.99
CA SER A 104 0.30 5.12 -15.31
C SER A 104 1.09 4.46 -14.18
N LYS A 105 0.82 4.84 -12.92
CA LYS A 105 1.41 4.19 -11.74
C LYS A 105 1.03 2.71 -11.67
N LYS A 106 -0.21 2.38 -11.97
CA LYS A 106 -0.70 1.00 -12.00
C LYS A 106 0.10 0.16 -12.99
N ARG A 107 0.24 0.62 -14.23
CA ARG A 107 1.01 -0.11 -15.26
C ARG A 107 2.46 -0.32 -14.83
N ALA A 108 3.10 0.72 -14.32
CA ALA A 108 4.48 0.64 -13.85
C ALA A 108 4.63 -0.36 -12.69
N SER A 109 3.69 -0.34 -11.76
CA SER A 109 3.71 -1.20 -10.57
C SER A 109 3.42 -2.65 -10.91
N GLU A 110 2.47 -2.90 -11.82
CA GLU A 110 2.19 -4.26 -12.31
C GLU A 110 3.40 -4.86 -13.01
N LYS A 111 4.06 -4.06 -13.87
CA LYS A 111 5.29 -4.48 -14.54
C LYS A 111 6.41 -4.78 -13.55
N TYR A 112 6.57 -3.93 -12.55
CA TYR A 112 7.55 -4.14 -11.47
C TYR A 112 7.29 -5.47 -10.75
N CYS A 113 6.06 -5.73 -10.35
CA CYS A 113 5.67 -6.97 -9.68
C CYS A 113 5.89 -8.19 -10.58
N GLU A 114 5.60 -8.07 -11.87
CA GLU A 114 5.81 -9.15 -12.85
C GLU A 114 7.29 -9.48 -12.97
N ILE A 115 8.17 -8.47 -13.09
CA ILE A 115 9.60 -8.66 -13.17
C ILE A 115 10.14 -9.31 -11.90
N VAL A 116 9.74 -8.83 -10.72
CA VAL A 116 10.15 -9.40 -9.44
C VAL A 116 9.70 -10.85 -9.33
N SER A 117 8.44 -11.15 -9.66
CA SER A 117 7.88 -12.50 -9.57
C SER A 117 8.51 -13.48 -10.56
N SER A 118 8.90 -13.01 -11.74
CA SER A 118 9.55 -13.83 -12.76
C SER A 118 11.03 -14.13 -12.45
N ASN A 119 11.64 -13.40 -11.50
CA ASN A 119 13.05 -13.50 -11.17
C ASN A 119 13.27 -13.81 -9.68
N MET A 120 12.32 -14.46 -9.02
CA MET A 120 12.37 -14.70 -7.58
C MET A 120 13.67 -15.34 -7.11
N GLY A 121 14.11 -16.39 -7.78
CA GLY A 121 15.35 -17.08 -7.43
C GLY A 121 16.58 -16.18 -7.54
N LYS A 122 16.64 -15.34 -8.58
CA LYS A 122 17.75 -14.42 -8.83
C LYS A 122 17.85 -13.34 -7.75
N PHE A 123 16.70 -12.86 -7.24
CA PHE A 123 16.66 -11.82 -6.23
C PHE A 123 16.56 -12.36 -4.80
N GLY A 124 16.57 -13.68 -4.60
CA GLY A 124 16.40 -14.28 -3.29
C GLY A 124 15.01 -14.12 -2.71
N ILE A 125 13.98 -13.90 -3.55
CA ILE A 125 12.60 -13.67 -3.16
C ILE A 125 11.86 -15.01 -3.16
N VAL A 126 11.08 -15.27 -2.12
CA VAL A 126 10.38 -16.56 -1.94
C VAL A 126 8.87 -16.49 -2.19
N LYS A 127 8.29 -15.30 -2.32
CA LYS A 127 6.87 -15.10 -2.57
C LYS A 127 6.67 -14.20 -3.79
N PRO A 128 5.67 -14.50 -4.66
CA PRO A 128 5.34 -13.60 -5.77
C PRO A 128 4.76 -12.27 -5.28
N TRP A 129 4.94 -11.25 -6.08
CA TRP A 129 4.47 -9.89 -5.81
C TRP A 129 3.27 -9.54 -6.69
N ARG A 130 2.33 -8.80 -6.14
CA ARG A 130 1.12 -8.33 -6.84
C ARG A 130 0.83 -6.88 -6.45
N TYR A 131 0.23 -6.13 -7.37
CA TYR A 131 -0.18 -4.74 -7.15
C TYR A 131 -1.70 -4.63 -7.13
N VAL A 132 -2.24 -3.89 -6.17
CA VAL A 132 -3.68 -3.67 -6.04
C VAL A 132 -3.96 -2.20 -5.73
N ILE A 133 -4.89 -1.59 -6.48
CA ILE A 133 -5.49 -0.31 -6.10
C ILE A 133 -6.72 -0.62 -5.25
N VAL A 134 -6.74 -0.08 -4.04
CA VAL A 134 -7.86 -0.27 -3.11
C VAL A 134 -8.72 0.99 -3.10
N PRO A 135 -9.97 0.91 -3.59
CA PRO A 135 -10.91 2.02 -3.46
C PRO A 135 -11.20 2.32 -1.99
N THR A 136 -11.26 3.60 -1.62
CA THR A 136 -11.51 4.00 -0.23
C THR A 136 -12.83 3.46 0.33
N SER A 137 -13.84 3.23 -0.53
CA SER A 137 -15.12 2.64 -0.12
C SER A 137 -15.01 1.23 0.43
N LYS A 138 -13.96 0.49 0.07
CA LYS A 138 -13.71 -0.85 0.61
C LYS A 138 -13.10 -0.84 2.01
N ILE A 139 -12.63 0.31 2.48
CA ILE A 139 -11.92 0.41 3.75
C ILE A 139 -12.91 0.84 4.83
N THR A 140 -13.51 -0.13 5.49
CA THR A 140 -14.41 0.08 6.62
C THR A 140 -13.88 -0.64 7.85
N ILE A 141 -14.36 -0.27 9.03
CA ILE A 141 -13.90 -0.88 10.28
C ILE A 141 -14.15 -2.38 10.35
N SER A 142 -15.13 -2.89 9.61
CA SER A 142 -15.48 -4.31 9.56
C SER A 142 -14.86 -5.05 8.37
N SER A 143 -14.08 -4.37 7.53
CA SER A 143 -13.44 -4.99 6.37
C SER A 143 -12.39 -6.01 6.79
N THR A 144 -12.26 -7.08 5.98
CA THR A 144 -11.14 -8.02 6.07
C THR A 144 -10.14 -7.72 4.96
N ILE A 145 -8.89 -8.04 5.18
CA ILE A 145 -7.85 -7.81 4.16
C ILE A 145 -8.12 -8.69 2.93
N SER A 146 -8.53 -9.93 3.11
CA SER A 146 -8.88 -10.79 1.96
C SER A 146 -10.05 -10.22 1.14
N GLY A 147 -11.03 -9.60 1.80
CA GLY A 147 -12.14 -8.93 1.13
C GLY A 147 -11.71 -7.67 0.38
N ILE A 148 -10.81 -6.89 0.96
CA ILE A 148 -10.28 -5.67 0.35
C ILE A 148 -9.44 -5.98 -0.89
N LEU A 149 -8.67 -7.06 -0.86
CA LEU A 149 -7.70 -7.41 -1.92
C LEU A 149 -8.28 -8.26 -3.06
N ARG A 150 -9.56 -8.49 -3.05
CA ARG A 150 -10.22 -9.23 -4.15
C ARG A 150 -10.18 -8.47 -5.46
#